data_4e89d57f568b796dd7be096bef2b2cd9
#
_entry.id   4e89d57f568b796dd7be096bef2b2cd9
#
_cell.length_a   1.000
_cell.length_b   1.000
_cell.length_c   1.000
_cell.angle_alpha   90.00
_cell.angle_beta   90.00
_cell.angle_gamma   90.00
#
_symmetry.space_group_name_H-M   'P 1'
#
loop_
_entity.id
_entity.type
_entity.pdbx_description
1 polymer ?
#
loop_
_entity_poly.entity_id
_entity_poly.type
_entity_poly.pdbx_seq_one_letter_code
_entity_poly.pdbx_strand_id
1 'polypeptide(L)'
;MRDNRALEAFTDQVARRLPGTWEPMLADVSRSAALTEVYEQLWDLGITQWALLEFVNDRLGMLRDSQGRELVVLPRPLRPGRYLIAPLVPTGTDPGTVEDLTPFGVSVSGSPARAAETARRRLLPRLDYALLLAEERGLYPGPPADDGHRRVRAATARTSLPTGTAPAVVFSAGPLRPATPHSGRGRVLAP
;
A
#
# COMPACT_ATOMS: atom_id res chain seq x y z
N MET A 1 17.79 8.69 -8.83
CA MET A 1 18.24 9.49 -7.66
C MET A 1 17.49 10.81 -7.48
N ARG A 2 17.10 11.54 -8.53
CA ARG A 2 16.34 12.81 -8.40
C ARG A 2 14.90 12.60 -7.89
N ASP A 3 14.25 11.52 -8.30
CA ASP A 3 12.85 11.25 -7.95
C ASP A 3 12.63 10.96 -6.46
N ASN A 4 13.60 10.30 -5.80
CA ASN A 4 13.49 9.98 -4.38
C ASN A 4 13.52 11.21 -3.48
N ARG A 5 14.36 12.21 -3.80
CA ARG A 5 14.40 13.49 -3.05
C ARG A 5 13.11 14.30 -3.23
N ALA A 6 12.54 14.24 -4.45
CA ALA A 6 11.28 14.92 -4.72
C ALA A 6 10.12 14.26 -3.96
N LEU A 7 10.09 12.93 -3.90
CA LEU A 7 9.09 12.18 -3.12
C LEU A 7 9.25 12.47 -1.62
N GLU A 8 10.46 12.44 -1.09
CA GLU A 8 10.75 12.74 0.31
C GLU A 8 10.26 14.15 0.69
N ALA A 9 10.73 15.16 -0.07
CA ALA A 9 10.34 16.55 0.17
C ALA A 9 8.83 16.76 0.04
N PHE A 10 8.18 16.07 -0.90
CA PHE A 10 6.74 16.12 -1.06
C PHE A 10 6.02 15.51 0.14
N THR A 11 6.42 14.30 0.57
CA THR A 11 5.83 13.59 1.70
C THR A 11 5.94 14.40 3.00
N ASP A 12 7.15 14.94 3.26
CA ASP A 12 7.41 15.79 4.41
C ASP A 12 6.56 17.07 4.41
N GLN A 13 6.45 17.73 3.27
CA GLN A 13 5.63 18.93 3.17
C GLN A 13 4.12 18.65 3.24
N VAL A 14 3.65 17.49 2.82
CA VAL A 14 2.25 17.05 2.99
C VAL A 14 1.99 16.78 4.46
N ALA A 15 2.87 16.04 5.15
CA ALA A 15 2.77 15.75 6.58
C ALA A 15 2.52 17.00 7.41
N ARG A 16 3.34 18.05 7.18
CA ARG A 16 3.24 19.33 7.90
C ARG A 16 1.95 20.10 7.66
N ARG A 17 1.15 19.73 6.67
CA ARG A 17 -0.08 20.43 6.28
C ARG A 17 -1.35 19.65 6.52
N LEU A 18 -1.23 18.37 6.83
CA LEU A 18 -2.37 17.56 7.26
C LEU A 18 -2.79 17.94 8.68
N PRO A 19 -4.07 17.80 9.04
CA PRO A 19 -4.53 18.02 10.41
C PRO A 19 -3.94 16.97 11.35
N GLY A 20 -3.55 17.39 12.54
CA GLY A 20 -2.90 16.54 13.54
C GLY A 20 -1.37 16.47 13.33
N THR A 21 -0.75 15.51 13.99
CA THR A 21 0.70 15.28 13.88
C THR A 21 0.95 14.05 13.03
N TRP A 22 1.65 14.24 11.91
CA TRP A 22 2.01 13.19 10.97
C TRP A 22 3.52 13.08 10.87
N GLU A 23 4.03 11.89 11.01
CA GLU A 23 5.45 11.56 10.85
C GLU A 23 5.69 11.07 9.41
N PRO A 24 6.48 11.82 8.61
CA PRO A 24 6.86 11.39 7.28
C PRO A 24 8.03 10.42 7.33
N MET A 25 8.02 9.42 6.46
CA MET A 25 9.09 8.45 6.32
C MET A 25 9.21 8.02 4.86
N LEU A 26 10.41 7.62 4.43
CA LEU A 26 10.62 6.90 3.17
C LEU A 26 10.83 5.41 3.47
N ALA A 27 9.96 4.57 2.94
CA ALA A 27 10.13 3.13 2.96
C ALA A 27 10.93 2.68 1.72
N ASP A 28 11.93 1.84 1.93
CA ASP A 28 12.67 1.17 0.88
C ASP A 28 11.92 -0.12 0.51
N VAL A 29 11.34 -0.14 -0.69
CA VAL A 29 10.58 -1.27 -1.22
C VAL A 29 11.27 -1.92 -2.42
N SER A 30 12.56 -1.68 -2.58
CA SER A 30 13.38 -2.32 -3.63
C SER A 30 13.44 -3.85 -3.49
N ARG A 31 13.13 -4.37 -2.29
CA ARG A 31 12.98 -5.79 -2.04
C ARG A 31 11.51 -6.20 -2.23
N SER A 32 11.29 -7.25 -3.01
CA SER A 32 9.94 -7.77 -3.29
C SER A 32 9.11 -8.04 -2.01
N ALA A 33 9.74 -8.55 -0.96
CA ALA A 33 9.05 -8.80 0.31
C ALA A 33 8.47 -7.51 0.96
N ALA A 34 9.24 -6.40 0.94
CA ALA A 34 8.77 -5.14 1.50
C ALA A 34 7.63 -4.54 0.66
N LEU A 35 7.72 -4.66 -0.67
CA LEU A 35 6.65 -4.23 -1.56
C LEU A 35 5.38 -5.06 -1.35
N THR A 36 5.52 -6.39 -1.20
CA THR A 36 4.41 -7.29 -0.92
C THR A 36 3.72 -6.94 0.40
N GLU A 37 4.49 -6.66 1.46
CA GLU A 37 3.94 -6.24 2.76
C GLU A 37 3.08 -4.97 2.62
N VAL A 38 3.58 -3.94 1.92
CA VAL A 38 2.80 -2.72 1.68
C VAL A 38 1.57 -3.01 0.82
N TYR A 39 1.70 -3.87 -0.19
CA TYR A 39 0.60 -4.24 -1.07
C TYR A 39 -0.51 -4.98 -0.32
N GLU A 40 -0.17 -5.94 0.53
CA GLU A 40 -1.12 -6.69 1.35
C GLU A 40 -1.85 -5.81 2.37
N GLN A 41 -1.21 -4.75 2.85
CA GLN A 41 -1.81 -3.80 3.77
C GLN A 41 -2.52 -2.63 3.07
N LEU A 42 -2.45 -2.54 1.74
CA LEU A 42 -3.06 -1.42 1.03
C LEU A 42 -4.58 -1.46 1.13
N TRP A 43 -5.17 -0.40 1.68
CA TRP A 43 -6.63 -0.27 1.79
C TRP A 43 -7.20 0.56 0.61
N ASP A 44 -6.75 0.24 -0.58
CA ASP A 44 -7.19 0.83 -1.85
C ASP A 44 -7.09 -0.20 -2.97
N LEU A 45 -8.20 -0.81 -3.32
CA LEU A 45 -8.32 -1.79 -4.41
C LEU A 45 -8.39 -1.11 -5.79
N GLY A 46 -8.04 0.15 -5.88
CA GLY A 46 -8.14 0.95 -7.09
C GLY A 46 -6.81 1.27 -7.75
N ILE A 47 -6.64 2.55 -8.06
CA ILE A 47 -5.50 3.03 -8.84
C ILE A 47 -4.15 2.85 -8.12
N THR A 48 -4.13 2.89 -6.80
CA THR A 48 -2.89 2.74 -6.02
C THR A 48 -2.40 1.30 -6.07
N GLN A 49 -3.32 0.34 -5.96
CA GLN A 49 -3.03 -1.08 -6.10
C GLN A 49 -2.42 -1.38 -7.47
N TRP A 50 -3.06 -0.90 -8.54
CA TRP A 50 -2.52 -1.03 -9.89
C TRP A 50 -1.12 -0.41 -10.02
N ALA A 51 -0.91 0.79 -9.46
CA ALA A 51 0.37 1.46 -9.53
C ALA A 51 1.50 0.69 -8.82
N LEU A 52 1.20 0.02 -7.71
CA LEU A 52 2.16 -0.83 -7.00
C LEU A 52 2.48 -2.11 -7.76
N LEU A 53 1.50 -2.72 -8.45
CA LEU A 53 1.69 -3.96 -9.20
C LEU A 53 2.47 -3.76 -10.50
N GLU A 54 2.14 -2.69 -11.24
CA GLU A 54 2.65 -2.49 -12.60
C GLU A 54 3.90 -1.62 -12.66
N PHE A 55 4.12 -0.80 -11.63
CA PHE A 55 5.23 0.15 -11.60
C PHE A 55 6.07 -0.08 -10.35
N VAL A 56 7.18 -0.76 -10.53
CA VAL A 56 8.14 -0.98 -9.45
C VAL A 56 8.68 0.36 -8.99
N ASN A 57 8.48 0.64 -7.71
CA ASN A 57 9.05 1.81 -7.04
C ASN A 57 10.12 1.35 -6.06
N ASP A 58 11.28 1.96 -6.11
CA ASP A 58 12.36 1.68 -5.16
C ASP A 58 12.00 2.21 -3.76
N ARG A 59 11.18 3.26 -3.73
CA ARG A 59 10.80 3.93 -2.49
C ARG A 59 9.36 4.41 -2.52
N LEU A 60 8.74 4.37 -1.34
CA LEU A 60 7.42 4.93 -1.08
C LEU A 60 7.53 5.96 0.04
N GLY A 61 6.76 7.05 -0.08
CA GLY A 61 6.51 7.93 1.05
C GLY A 61 5.49 7.26 1.98
N MET A 62 5.71 7.36 3.28
CA MET A 62 4.80 6.90 4.31
C MET A 62 4.47 8.06 5.23
N LEU A 63 3.24 8.13 5.66
CA LEU A 63 2.76 9.09 6.65
C LEU A 63 2.07 8.31 7.75
N ARG A 64 2.48 8.51 8.98
CA ARG A 64 1.87 7.91 10.15
C ARG A 64 1.45 8.98 11.12
N ASP A 65 0.26 8.88 11.68
CA ASP A 65 -0.18 9.79 12.72
C ASP A 65 -0.11 9.17 14.13
N SER A 66 -0.36 10.01 15.13
CA SER A 66 -0.36 9.59 16.53
C SER A 66 -1.47 8.60 16.89
N GLN A 67 -2.46 8.43 16.03
CA GLN A 67 -3.56 7.47 16.21
C GLN A 67 -3.28 6.13 15.51
N GLY A 68 -2.10 5.99 14.88
CA GLY A 68 -1.70 4.78 14.17
C GLY A 68 -2.29 4.66 12.76
N ARG A 69 -2.95 5.72 12.23
CA ARG A 69 -3.36 5.76 10.83
C ARG A 69 -2.14 5.88 9.95
N GLU A 70 -2.11 5.11 8.89
CA GLU A 70 -0.99 5.11 7.94
C GLU A 70 -1.46 5.38 6.52
N LEU A 71 -0.70 6.22 5.82
CA LEU A 71 -0.92 6.53 4.41
C LEU A 71 0.34 6.26 3.62
N VAL A 72 0.18 5.68 2.45
CA VAL A 72 1.26 5.55 1.45
C VAL A 72 1.17 6.69 0.45
N VAL A 73 2.33 7.19 0.03
CA VAL A 73 2.49 8.25 -0.97
C VAL A 73 3.42 7.75 -2.06
N LEU A 74 2.97 7.80 -3.30
CA LEU A 74 3.78 7.40 -4.45
C LEU A 74 3.55 8.31 -5.65
N PRO A 75 4.54 8.47 -6.55
CA PRO A 75 4.33 9.16 -7.82
C PRO A 75 3.23 8.45 -8.62
N ARG A 76 2.32 9.21 -9.22
CA ARG A 76 1.29 8.63 -10.07
C ARG A 76 1.90 8.20 -11.40
N PRO A 77 1.83 6.91 -11.78
CA PRO A 77 2.32 6.45 -13.08
C PRO A 77 1.63 7.21 -14.22
N LEU A 78 2.36 7.42 -15.31
CA LEU A 78 1.89 8.05 -16.55
C LEU A 78 1.33 9.48 -16.38
N ARG A 79 1.52 10.12 -15.23
CA ARG A 79 1.05 11.47 -14.92
C ARG A 79 2.12 12.25 -14.15
N PRO A 80 3.17 12.75 -14.82
CA PRO A 80 4.23 13.52 -14.18
C PRO A 80 3.69 14.68 -13.33
N GLY A 81 4.31 14.93 -12.20
CA GLY A 81 3.89 15.99 -11.27
C GLY A 81 2.59 15.71 -10.52
N ARG A 82 2.13 14.46 -10.51
CA ARG A 82 1.01 14.00 -9.66
C ARG A 82 1.45 12.86 -8.75
N TYR A 83 0.76 12.74 -7.64
CA TYR A 83 0.98 11.66 -6.67
C TYR A 83 -0.33 10.93 -6.37
N LEU A 84 -0.20 9.75 -5.82
CA LEU A 84 -1.28 8.99 -5.18
C LEU A 84 -1.04 9.02 -3.68
N ILE A 85 -2.09 9.20 -2.92
CA ILE A 85 -2.10 9.04 -1.46
C ILE A 85 -3.21 8.05 -1.15
N ALA A 86 -2.87 6.94 -0.49
CA ALA A 86 -3.82 5.90 -0.14
C ALA A 86 -3.62 5.42 1.29
N PRO A 87 -4.68 4.99 1.97
CA PRO A 87 -4.59 4.47 3.32
C PRO A 87 -4.07 3.03 3.32
N LEU A 88 -3.43 2.66 4.43
CA LEU A 88 -3.15 1.27 4.76
C LEU A 88 -4.17 0.77 5.78
N VAL A 89 -4.42 -0.52 5.75
CA VAL A 89 -5.21 -1.21 6.76
C VAL A 89 -4.48 -1.08 8.10
N PRO A 90 -5.17 -0.72 9.18
CA PRO A 90 -4.54 -0.57 10.48
C PRO A 90 -3.85 -1.85 10.93
N THR A 91 -2.71 -1.69 11.57
CA THR A 91 -1.95 -2.80 12.12
C THR A 91 -2.80 -3.67 13.05
N GLY A 92 -2.79 -4.97 12.84
CA GLY A 92 -3.57 -5.93 13.64
C GLY A 92 -4.98 -6.21 13.12
N THR A 93 -5.36 -5.56 12.01
CA THR A 93 -6.60 -5.84 11.29
C THR A 93 -6.29 -6.73 10.09
N ASP A 94 -7.12 -7.74 9.85
CA ASP A 94 -7.02 -8.57 8.65
C ASP A 94 -7.63 -7.81 7.46
N PRO A 95 -6.84 -7.50 6.40
CA PRO A 95 -7.31 -6.78 5.22
C PRO A 95 -8.56 -7.40 4.57
N GLY A 96 -8.65 -8.73 4.54
CA GLY A 96 -9.79 -9.43 3.96
C GLY A 96 -11.11 -9.18 4.69
N THR A 97 -11.07 -8.90 5.99
CA THR A 97 -12.27 -8.64 6.80
C THR A 97 -12.82 -7.22 6.65
N VAL A 98 -12.01 -6.28 6.13
CA VAL A 98 -12.36 -4.86 5.99
C VAL A 98 -12.41 -4.40 4.53
N GLU A 99 -12.38 -5.32 3.59
CA GLU A 99 -12.37 -5.02 2.15
C GLU A 99 -13.59 -4.21 1.71
N ASP A 100 -14.78 -4.50 2.27
CA ASP A 100 -16.02 -3.78 2.01
C ASP A 100 -16.05 -2.34 2.56
N LEU A 101 -15.11 -2.02 3.44
CA LEU A 101 -14.98 -0.69 4.05
C LEU A 101 -13.94 0.20 3.35
N THR A 102 -13.37 -0.25 2.24
CA THR A 102 -12.26 0.42 1.55
C THR A 102 -12.49 1.93 1.35
N PRO A 103 -11.65 2.80 1.97
CA PRO A 103 -11.82 4.26 1.86
C PRO A 103 -11.30 4.85 0.56
N PHE A 104 -10.65 4.07 -0.29
CA PHE A 104 -10.00 4.43 -1.55
C PHE A 104 -8.99 5.58 -1.45
N GLY A 105 -7.90 5.44 -2.20
CA GLY A 105 -6.89 6.47 -2.34
C GLY A 105 -7.34 7.66 -3.20
N VAL A 106 -6.54 8.70 -3.19
CA VAL A 106 -6.78 9.93 -3.96
C VAL A 106 -5.58 10.28 -4.84
N SER A 107 -5.86 10.73 -6.07
CA SER A 107 -4.84 11.33 -6.91
C SER A 107 -4.75 12.83 -6.64
N VAL A 108 -3.56 13.29 -6.29
CA VAL A 108 -3.28 14.66 -5.88
C VAL A 108 -2.31 15.35 -6.83
N SER A 109 -2.26 16.68 -6.78
CA SER A 109 -1.27 17.46 -7.54
C SER A 109 0.10 17.41 -6.86
N GLY A 110 1.18 17.72 -7.60
CA GLY A 110 2.53 17.86 -7.04
C GLY A 110 2.72 19.09 -6.13
N SER A 111 1.68 19.93 -5.96
CA SER A 111 1.70 20.98 -4.95
C SER A 111 1.33 20.41 -3.58
N PRO A 112 2.23 20.38 -2.60
CA PRO A 112 1.97 19.79 -1.28
C PRO A 112 0.77 20.41 -0.57
N ALA A 113 0.56 21.72 -0.71
CA ALA A 113 -0.57 22.42 -0.11
C ALA A 113 -1.91 21.93 -0.69
N ARG A 114 -2.00 21.81 -2.02
CA ARG A 114 -3.21 21.28 -2.68
C ARG A 114 -3.39 19.80 -2.43
N ALA A 115 -2.31 19.05 -2.31
CA ALA A 115 -2.34 17.64 -2.00
C ALA A 115 -2.89 17.40 -0.60
N ALA A 116 -2.36 18.09 0.41
CA ALA A 116 -2.84 18.01 1.79
C ALA A 116 -4.32 18.41 1.89
N GLU A 117 -4.72 19.48 1.22
CA GLU A 117 -6.13 19.91 1.20
C GLU A 117 -7.04 18.85 0.54
N THR A 118 -6.59 18.21 -0.53
CA THR A 118 -7.34 17.13 -1.17
C THR A 118 -7.46 15.91 -0.25
N ALA A 119 -6.36 15.52 0.39
CA ALA A 119 -6.36 14.41 1.36
C ALA A 119 -7.28 14.72 2.54
N ARG A 120 -7.18 15.93 3.12
CA ARG A 120 -8.03 16.38 4.22
C ARG A 120 -9.52 16.31 3.89
N ARG A 121 -9.91 16.74 2.68
CA ARG A 121 -11.33 16.80 2.29
C ARG A 121 -11.90 15.48 1.80
N ARG A 122 -11.09 14.64 1.16
CA ARG A 122 -11.59 13.47 0.43
C ARG A 122 -11.14 12.15 1.01
N LEU A 123 -9.91 12.07 1.55
CA LEU A 123 -9.35 10.83 2.06
C LEU A 123 -9.62 10.66 3.55
N LEU A 124 -9.20 11.62 4.38
CA LEU A 124 -9.29 11.47 5.82
C LEU A 124 -10.72 11.24 6.33
N PRO A 125 -11.77 11.95 5.87
CA PRO A 125 -13.13 11.67 6.34
C PRO A 125 -13.64 10.28 6.00
N ARG A 126 -13.20 9.71 4.86
CA ARG A 126 -13.55 8.34 4.47
C ARG A 126 -12.79 7.31 5.29
N LEU A 127 -11.51 7.59 5.55
CA LEU A 127 -10.69 6.75 6.42
C LEU A 127 -11.26 6.73 7.84
N ASP A 128 -11.58 7.89 8.40
CA ASP A 128 -12.18 7.99 9.74
C ASP A 128 -13.50 7.22 9.84
N TYR A 129 -14.34 7.32 8.80
CA TYR A 129 -15.60 6.59 8.73
C TYR A 129 -15.38 5.06 8.60
N ALA A 130 -14.42 4.63 7.77
CA ALA A 130 -14.08 3.22 7.62
C ALA A 130 -13.54 2.62 8.94
N LEU A 131 -12.69 3.37 9.64
CA LEU A 131 -12.16 2.96 10.95
C LEU A 131 -13.28 2.85 12.01
N LEU A 132 -14.20 3.81 12.05
CA LEU A 132 -15.35 3.76 12.94
C LEU A 132 -16.20 2.50 12.69
N LEU A 133 -16.51 2.20 11.44
CA LEU A 133 -17.27 0.99 11.09
C LEU A 133 -16.50 -0.30 11.43
N ALA A 134 -15.19 -0.31 11.21
CA ALA A 134 -14.36 -1.46 11.57
C ALA A 134 -14.31 -1.68 13.09
N GLU A 135 -14.27 -0.61 13.89
CA GLU A 135 -14.35 -0.65 15.34
C GLU A 135 -15.73 -1.15 15.80
N GLU A 136 -16.83 -0.61 15.28
CA GLU A 136 -18.19 -1.05 15.57
C GLU A 136 -18.42 -2.55 15.27
N ARG A 137 -17.74 -3.08 14.25
CA ARG A 137 -17.79 -4.50 13.88
C ARG A 137 -16.82 -5.36 14.69
N GLY A 138 -15.99 -4.78 15.56
CA GLY A 138 -14.94 -5.48 16.31
C GLY A 138 -13.79 -6.00 15.45
N LEU A 139 -13.62 -5.44 14.24
CA LEU A 139 -12.57 -5.82 13.29
C LEU A 139 -11.28 -5.01 13.47
N TYR A 140 -11.36 -3.88 14.15
CA TYR A 140 -10.24 -3.00 14.45
C TYR A 140 -10.04 -2.92 15.95
N PRO A 141 -8.85 -3.27 16.46
CA PRO A 141 -8.59 -3.28 17.91
C PRO A 141 -8.44 -1.88 18.54
N GLY A 142 -8.68 -0.82 17.77
CA GLY A 142 -8.45 0.56 18.18
C GLY A 142 -6.99 1.02 17.98
N PRO A 143 -6.71 2.31 18.22
CA PRO A 143 -5.36 2.83 18.09
C PRO A 143 -4.43 2.10 19.07
N PRO A 144 -3.18 1.75 18.64
CA PRO A 144 -2.23 1.06 19.49
C PRO A 144 -1.94 1.93 20.72
N ALA A 145 -2.09 1.37 21.91
CA ALA A 145 -1.64 2.00 23.13
C ALA A 145 -0.11 2.21 23.00
N ASP A 146 0.28 3.46 22.78
CA ASP A 146 1.62 4.10 22.85
C ASP A 146 2.92 3.28 22.53
N ASP A 147 2.83 2.09 21.98
CA ASP A 147 3.99 1.26 21.53
C ASP A 147 4.49 1.65 20.12
N GLY A 148 4.20 2.84 19.68
CA GLY A 148 4.23 3.35 18.30
C GLY A 148 5.55 3.35 17.55
N HIS A 149 6.68 2.97 18.16
CA HIS A 149 7.99 3.08 17.47
C HIS A 149 8.58 1.74 17.01
N ARG A 150 7.90 0.60 17.23
CA ARG A 150 8.58 -0.70 17.13
C ARG A 150 8.48 -1.43 15.80
N ARG A 151 7.48 -1.19 14.94
CA ARG A 151 7.19 -2.13 13.84
C ARG A 151 7.77 -1.79 12.48
N VAL A 152 7.80 -0.54 12.07
CA VAL A 152 8.47 -0.20 10.79
C VAL A 152 10.00 -0.32 10.90
N ARG A 153 10.55 -0.16 12.12
CA ARG A 153 11.96 -0.49 12.40
C ARG A 153 12.23 -2.01 12.34
N ALA A 154 11.25 -2.85 12.55
CA ALA A 154 11.45 -4.30 12.50
C ALA A 154 11.59 -4.83 11.07
N ALA A 155 10.90 -4.27 10.09
CA ALA A 155 11.07 -4.62 8.69
C ALA A 155 12.43 -4.15 8.14
N THR A 156 12.91 -2.98 8.58
CA THR A 156 14.24 -2.46 8.20
C THR A 156 15.39 -3.00 9.05
N ALA A 157 15.15 -3.46 10.29
CA ALA A 157 16.18 -3.91 11.23
C ALA A 157 16.45 -5.42 11.20
N ARG A 158 15.65 -6.23 10.50
CA ARG A 158 15.88 -7.69 10.36
C ARG A 158 16.97 -8.08 9.37
N THR A 159 17.88 -7.19 9.03
CA THR A 159 19.03 -7.46 8.14
C THR A 159 20.33 -7.72 8.92
N SER A 160 20.24 -8.28 10.11
CA SER A 160 21.41 -8.86 10.80
C SER A 160 21.11 -10.32 11.07
N LEU A 161 21.32 -11.17 10.06
CA LEU A 161 21.23 -12.63 10.20
C LEU A 161 22.55 -13.18 10.72
N PRO A 162 22.53 -14.08 11.72
CA PRO A 162 23.61 -15.04 11.91
C PRO A 162 23.47 -16.16 10.87
N THR A 163 24.58 -16.51 10.27
CA THR A 163 24.79 -17.64 9.37
C THR A 163 24.37 -18.95 10.05
N GLY A 164 23.22 -19.50 9.64
CA GLY A 164 22.74 -20.80 10.10
C GLY A 164 22.16 -21.58 8.91
N THR A 165 22.75 -22.71 8.66
CA THR A 165 22.53 -23.73 7.64
C THR A 165 21.05 -24.01 7.37
N ALA A 166 20.61 -23.84 6.11
CA ALA A 166 19.26 -24.17 5.64
C ALA A 166 19.14 -25.69 5.38
N PRO A 167 18.03 -26.35 5.75
CA PRO A 167 17.68 -27.65 5.22
C PRO A 167 17.10 -27.52 3.81
N ALA A 168 17.60 -28.34 2.89
CA ALA A 168 17.13 -28.43 1.52
C ALA A 168 15.68 -28.94 1.47
N VAL A 169 14.76 -28.14 0.95
CA VAL A 169 13.41 -28.58 0.60
C VAL A 169 13.44 -29.11 -0.83
N VAL A 170 13.29 -30.41 -0.98
CA VAL A 170 13.17 -31.10 -2.27
C VAL A 170 11.76 -30.86 -2.80
N PHE A 171 11.63 -30.05 -3.85
CA PHE A 171 10.40 -29.96 -4.65
C PHE A 171 10.31 -31.15 -5.59
N SER A 172 9.35 -32.02 -5.33
CA SER A 172 8.95 -33.11 -6.22
C SER A 172 8.03 -32.52 -7.31
N ALA A 173 8.55 -32.45 -8.54
CA ALA A 173 7.76 -32.04 -9.71
C ALA A 173 6.81 -33.18 -10.11
N GLY A 174 5.51 -32.97 -9.95
CA GLY A 174 4.47 -33.83 -10.51
C GLY A 174 4.30 -33.60 -12.03
N PRO A 175 3.90 -34.62 -12.80
CA PRO A 175 3.85 -34.53 -14.26
C PRO A 175 2.70 -33.65 -14.74
N LEU A 176 3.01 -32.74 -15.68
CA LEU A 176 2.08 -31.91 -16.43
C LEU A 176 1.15 -32.80 -17.29
N ARG A 177 -0.15 -32.67 -17.11
CA ARG A 177 -1.16 -33.24 -18.01
C ARG A 177 -1.23 -32.41 -19.31
N PRO A 178 -1.24 -33.05 -20.50
CA PRO A 178 -1.41 -32.33 -21.75
C PRO A 178 -2.87 -31.88 -21.93
N ALA A 179 -3.03 -30.62 -22.37
CA ALA A 179 -4.32 -30.04 -22.73
C ALA A 179 -4.79 -30.62 -24.07
N THR A 180 -6.04 -31.09 -24.13
CA THR A 180 -6.74 -31.53 -25.35
C THR A 180 -7.20 -30.32 -26.16
N PRO A 181 -7.03 -30.31 -27.50
CA PRO A 181 -7.54 -29.23 -28.34
C PRO A 181 -9.03 -29.38 -28.58
N HIS A 182 -9.80 -28.34 -28.25
CA HIS A 182 -11.21 -28.22 -28.65
C HIS A 182 -11.28 -27.82 -30.12
N SER A 183 -11.77 -28.77 -30.92
CA SER A 183 -12.17 -28.58 -32.31
C SER A 183 -13.49 -27.79 -32.36
N GLY A 184 -13.42 -26.51 -32.67
CA GLY A 184 -14.58 -25.66 -32.96
C GLY A 184 -14.98 -25.77 -34.40
N ARG A 185 -16.11 -26.46 -34.70
CA ARG A 185 -16.74 -26.51 -36.03
C ARG A 185 -17.25 -25.12 -36.41
N GLY A 186 -16.75 -24.59 -37.51
CA GLY A 186 -17.31 -23.46 -38.22
C GLY A 186 -18.70 -23.71 -38.74
N ARG A 187 -19.58 -22.73 -38.55
CA ARG A 187 -20.89 -22.66 -39.20
C ARG A 187 -20.82 -21.59 -40.29
N VAL A 188 -20.78 -22.06 -41.51
CA VAL A 188 -20.95 -21.27 -42.74
C VAL A 188 -22.41 -20.87 -42.86
N LEU A 189 -22.67 -19.58 -43.04
CA LEU A 189 -23.93 -19.04 -43.55
C LEU A 189 -23.66 -18.31 -44.85
N ALA A 190 -24.23 -18.75 -45.92
CA ALA A 190 -24.46 -18.07 -47.19
C ALA A 190 -25.91 -18.35 -47.65
N PRO A 191 -26.43 -17.67 -48.65
CA PRO A 191 -26.38 -16.26 -49.07
C PRO A 191 -27.61 -15.46 -48.65
#